data_a396c97f29923ceaf1331d7c81c031a0
#
_entry.id   a396c97f29923ceaf1331d7c81c031a0
#
_cell.length_a   1.000
_cell.length_b   1.000
_cell.length_c   1.000
_cell.angle_alpha   90.00
_cell.angle_beta   90.00
_cell.angle_gamma   90.00
#
_symmetry.space_group_name_H-M   'P 1'
#
loop_
_entity.id
_entity.type
_entity.pdbx_description
1 polymer ?
#
loop_
_entity_poly.entity_id
_entity_poly.type
_entity_poly.pdbx_seq_one_letter_code
_entity_poly.pdbx_strand_id
1 'polypeptide(L)'
;AVANVTKMAQSTGATVTQEKLGEDEYKVTIQALAGEGTQTAPAGTVCDCVPTGDTVVVISSDNMGSGNDELGKVLIKGCIFAITQLDELPKKMIFYNGGATITCEGSDSLEDLKNLESQGVEIVTCGTCLDYYGMKDKYV
;
A
#
# COMPACT_ATOMS: atom_id res chain seq x y z
N ALA A 1 22.02 -5.09 -1.33
CA ALA A 1 21.08 -5.10 -0.21
C ALA A 1 21.54 -4.16 0.91
N VAL A 2 22.77 -4.30 1.48
CA VAL A 2 23.26 -3.51 2.63
C VAL A 2 23.20 -1.99 2.38
N ALA A 3 23.66 -1.53 1.21
CA ALA A 3 23.68 -0.10 0.86
C ALA A 3 22.26 0.54 0.86
N ASN A 4 21.23 -0.21 0.47
CA ASN A 4 19.86 0.28 0.45
C ASN A 4 19.29 0.39 1.88
N VAL A 5 19.57 -0.60 2.73
CA VAL A 5 19.16 -0.58 4.15
C VAL A 5 19.83 0.58 4.89
N THR A 6 21.13 0.80 4.64
CA THR A 6 21.87 1.92 5.24
C THR A 6 21.28 3.26 4.80
N LYS A 7 21.00 3.43 3.51
CA LYS A 7 20.45 4.68 2.96
C LYS A 7 19.05 4.97 3.52
N MET A 8 18.21 3.93 3.64
CA MET A 8 16.88 4.05 4.22
C MET A 8 16.94 4.44 5.71
N ALA A 9 17.79 3.79 6.49
CA ALA A 9 17.92 4.11 7.90
C ALA A 9 18.52 5.53 8.14
N GLN A 10 19.43 5.97 7.29
CA GLN A 10 19.97 7.34 7.34
C GLN A 10 18.92 8.40 6.99
N SER A 11 17.99 8.11 6.09
CA SER A 11 16.91 9.05 5.75
C SER A 11 15.93 9.29 6.90
N THR A 12 15.84 8.34 7.84
CA THR A 12 15.01 8.47 9.06
C THR A 12 15.78 9.06 10.25
N GLY A 13 17.02 9.54 10.04
CA GLY A 13 17.86 10.12 11.10
C GLY A 13 18.48 9.10 12.05
N ALA A 14 18.41 7.81 11.75
CA ALA A 14 19.00 6.75 12.55
C ALA A 14 20.51 6.65 12.34
N THR A 15 21.24 6.30 13.39
CA THR A 15 22.67 5.96 13.30
C THR A 15 22.84 4.53 12.84
N VAL A 16 23.59 4.31 11.77
CA VAL A 16 23.83 3.00 11.17
C VAL A 16 25.28 2.60 11.30
N THR A 17 25.50 1.44 11.88
CA THR A 17 26.84 0.81 11.97
C THR A 17 26.82 -0.47 11.13
N GLN A 18 27.82 -0.62 10.26
CA GLN A 18 28.00 -1.80 9.43
C GLN A 18 29.23 -2.57 9.85
N GLU A 19 29.12 -3.87 9.98
CA GLU A 19 30.19 -4.78 10.27
C GLU A 19 30.18 -5.93 9.27
N LYS A 20 31.28 -6.15 8.57
CA LYS A 20 31.43 -7.27 7.64
C LYS A 20 31.93 -8.49 8.40
N LEU A 21 31.10 -9.55 8.48
CA LEU A 21 31.41 -10.78 9.22
C LEU A 21 32.02 -11.88 8.33
N GLY A 22 31.78 -11.79 6.99
CA GLY A 22 32.24 -12.80 6.03
C GLY A 22 32.29 -12.27 4.61
N GLU A 23 32.53 -13.14 3.64
CA GLU A 23 32.67 -12.75 2.23
C GLU A 23 31.35 -12.18 1.68
N ASP A 24 30.20 -12.76 2.12
CA ASP A 24 28.83 -12.33 1.76
C ASP A 24 27.93 -12.04 2.98
N GLU A 25 28.52 -11.97 4.19
CA GLU A 25 27.80 -11.78 5.43
C GLU A 25 28.09 -10.41 6.05
N TYR A 26 27.02 -9.64 6.28
CA TYR A 26 27.08 -8.30 6.85
C TYR A 26 26.11 -8.18 8.02
N LYS A 27 26.56 -7.59 9.11
CA LYS A 27 25.74 -7.16 10.24
C LYS A 27 25.50 -5.66 10.14
N VAL A 28 24.24 -5.28 10.04
CA VAL A 28 23.83 -3.86 10.06
C VAL A 28 23.11 -3.60 11.36
N THR A 29 23.65 -2.72 12.19
CA THR A 29 23.03 -2.29 13.43
C THR A 29 22.46 -0.88 13.22
N ILE A 30 21.16 -0.71 13.42
CA ILE A 30 20.45 0.56 13.29
C ILE A 30 20.06 1.00 14.70
N GLN A 31 20.56 2.15 15.12
CA GLN A 31 20.15 2.80 16.37
C GLN A 31 19.26 3.97 16.04
N ALA A 32 17.96 3.83 16.34
CA ALA A 32 17.04 4.96 16.29
C ALA A 32 17.43 5.93 17.44
N LEU A 33 17.67 7.18 17.14
CA LEU A 33 17.73 8.22 18.16
C LEU A 33 16.32 8.32 18.75
N ALA A 34 16.18 8.00 20.03
CA ALA A 34 14.97 8.24 20.79
C ALA A 34 14.72 9.75 20.87
N GLY A 35 14.15 10.30 19.81
CA GLY A 35 13.40 11.55 19.91
C GLY A 35 12.08 11.20 20.58
N GLU A 36 11.75 11.86 21.65
CA GLU A 36 10.49 11.74 22.36
C GLU A 36 9.31 11.84 21.40
N GLY A 37 8.72 10.72 21.15
CA GLY A 37 7.57 10.50 20.31
C GLY A 37 7.07 9.09 20.55
N THR A 38 6.88 8.75 21.85
CA THR A 38 6.15 7.55 22.26
C THR A 38 4.72 7.72 21.77
N GLN A 39 4.40 7.10 20.65
CA GLN A 39 3.04 6.73 20.36
C GLN A 39 2.94 5.21 20.46
N THR A 40 2.81 4.72 21.71
CA THR A 40 2.01 3.55 22.02
C THR A 40 0.63 3.83 21.44
N ALA A 41 0.25 3.10 20.40
CA ALA A 41 -1.10 3.14 19.89
C ALA A 41 -2.05 2.67 21.01
N PRO A 42 -2.93 3.50 21.55
CA PRO A 42 -4.04 3.02 22.35
C PRO A 42 -5.03 2.38 21.38
N ALA A 43 -5.38 1.14 21.65
CA ALA A 43 -6.52 0.51 21.03
C ALA A 43 -7.76 1.42 21.21
N GLY A 44 -8.33 1.91 20.11
CA GLY A 44 -9.62 2.56 20.10
C GLY A 44 -9.64 4.08 20.07
N THR A 45 -8.84 4.69 19.19
CA THR A 45 -9.17 6.05 18.74
C THR A 45 -9.40 5.97 17.23
N VAL A 46 -10.66 6.11 16.83
CA VAL A 46 -11.01 6.42 15.45
C VAL A 46 -10.35 7.79 15.18
N CYS A 47 -9.19 7.78 14.54
CA CYS A 47 -8.65 8.99 13.96
C CYS A 47 -9.63 9.40 12.87
N ASP A 48 -10.29 10.55 13.03
CA ASP A 48 -10.90 11.29 11.93
C ASP A 48 -9.78 11.75 10.96
N CYS A 49 -9.12 10.78 10.32
CA CYS A 49 -8.22 11.04 9.22
C CYS A 49 -9.09 11.28 7.98
N VAL A 50 -9.61 12.50 7.87
CA VAL A 50 -10.19 12.94 6.60
C VAL A 50 -9.04 12.99 5.61
N PRO A 51 -9.12 12.29 4.46
CA PRO A 51 -8.10 12.39 3.42
C PRO A 51 -7.92 13.86 3.04
N THR A 52 -6.76 14.41 3.33
CA THR A 52 -6.47 15.85 3.10
C THR A 52 -5.94 16.09 1.69
N GLY A 53 -5.57 15.02 0.97
CA GLY A 53 -5.02 15.11 -0.38
C GLY A 53 -6.10 15.27 -1.45
N ASP A 54 -5.83 16.10 -2.44
CA ASP A 54 -6.67 16.22 -3.66
C ASP A 54 -6.35 15.13 -4.70
N THR A 55 -5.57 14.13 -4.32
CA THR A 55 -5.14 13.03 -5.20
C THR A 55 -6.27 12.06 -5.46
N VAL A 56 -6.46 11.70 -6.72
CA VAL A 56 -7.34 10.62 -7.17
C VAL A 56 -6.51 9.54 -7.83
N VAL A 57 -6.64 8.31 -7.39
CA VAL A 57 -5.99 7.13 -7.97
C VAL A 57 -6.97 6.41 -8.89
N VAL A 58 -6.53 6.08 -10.10
CA VAL A 58 -7.37 5.39 -11.08
C VAL A 58 -6.71 4.08 -11.50
N ILE A 59 -7.41 2.97 -11.35
CA ILE A 59 -6.92 1.61 -11.63
C ILE A 59 -7.81 0.97 -12.70
N SER A 60 -7.24 0.71 -13.86
CA SER A 60 -7.94 0.19 -15.04
C SER A 60 -7.71 -1.30 -15.32
N SER A 61 -6.79 -1.93 -14.60
CA SER A 61 -6.41 -3.33 -14.82
C SER A 61 -6.12 -4.02 -13.48
N ASP A 62 -6.33 -5.32 -13.44
CA ASP A 62 -5.89 -6.20 -12.36
C ASP A 62 -4.39 -6.54 -12.43
N ASN A 63 -3.72 -6.02 -13.46
CA ASN A 63 -2.28 -6.15 -13.67
C ASN A 63 -1.63 -4.78 -13.79
N MET A 64 -0.43 -4.62 -13.26
CA MET A 64 0.38 -3.42 -13.43
C MET A 64 1.47 -3.66 -14.47
N GLY A 65 1.48 -2.78 -15.48
CA GLY A 65 2.43 -2.86 -16.60
C GLY A 65 2.02 -3.87 -17.67
N SER A 66 2.90 -4.06 -18.65
CA SER A 66 2.74 -5.00 -19.76
C SER A 66 3.93 -5.96 -19.77
N GLY A 67 3.68 -7.26 -19.92
CA GLY A 67 4.73 -8.28 -19.90
C GLY A 67 4.22 -9.58 -19.28
N ASN A 68 4.70 -9.91 -18.10
CA ASN A 68 4.25 -11.09 -17.39
C ASN A 68 3.06 -10.78 -16.48
N ASP A 69 1.94 -11.48 -16.66
CA ASP A 69 0.69 -11.24 -15.93
C ASP A 69 0.80 -11.61 -14.45
N GLU A 70 1.54 -12.67 -14.10
CA GLU A 70 1.74 -13.06 -12.69
C GLU A 70 2.50 -11.98 -11.94
N LEU A 71 3.55 -11.45 -12.55
CA LEU A 71 4.29 -10.33 -12.00
C LEU A 71 3.41 -9.08 -11.91
N GLY A 72 2.59 -8.81 -12.95
CA GLY A 72 1.67 -7.68 -12.97
C GLY A 72 0.66 -7.70 -11.82
N LYS A 73 0.15 -8.88 -11.44
CA LYS A 73 -0.74 -9.06 -10.28
C LYS A 73 -0.03 -8.79 -8.96
N VAL A 74 1.20 -9.25 -8.81
CA VAL A 74 2.00 -8.96 -7.61
C VAL A 74 2.28 -7.46 -7.49
N LEU A 75 2.57 -6.80 -8.63
CA LEU A 75 2.87 -5.37 -8.65
C LEU A 75 1.64 -4.51 -8.32
N ILE A 76 0.46 -4.82 -8.84
CA ILE A 76 -0.75 -4.04 -8.52
C ILE A 76 -1.14 -4.19 -7.04
N LYS A 77 -1.03 -5.39 -6.48
CA LYS A 77 -1.20 -5.63 -5.05
C LYS A 77 -0.22 -4.80 -4.22
N GLY A 78 1.06 -4.85 -4.58
CA GLY A 78 2.10 -4.05 -3.92
C GLY A 78 1.88 -2.55 -4.04
N CYS A 79 1.33 -2.07 -5.16
CA CYS A 79 0.96 -0.68 -5.36
C CYS A 79 -0.18 -0.25 -4.42
N ILE A 80 -1.24 -1.05 -4.30
CA ILE A 80 -2.37 -0.77 -3.39
C ILE A 80 -1.87 -0.76 -1.94
N PHE A 81 -1.06 -1.74 -1.55
CA PHE A 81 -0.43 -1.75 -0.23
C PHE A 81 0.43 -0.51 0.01
N ALA A 82 1.24 -0.08 -0.96
CA ALA A 82 2.05 1.13 -0.83
C ALA A 82 1.21 2.39 -0.63
N ILE A 83 0.01 2.46 -1.22
CA ILE A 83 -0.92 3.57 -1.01
C ILE A 83 -1.39 3.60 0.46
N THR A 84 -1.59 2.46 1.12
CA THR A 84 -1.96 2.42 2.55
C THR A 84 -0.88 2.98 3.47
N GLN A 85 0.35 3.12 2.98
CA GLN A 85 1.51 3.60 3.74
C GLN A 85 1.87 5.07 3.45
N LEU A 86 1.04 5.78 2.66
CA LEU A 86 1.26 7.20 2.39
C LEU A 86 0.89 8.04 3.61
N ASP A 87 1.64 9.10 3.85
CA ASP A 87 1.34 10.09 4.89
C ASP A 87 0.04 10.86 4.59
N GLU A 88 -0.22 11.11 3.29
CA GLU A 88 -1.44 11.70 2.78
C GLU A 88 -2.14 10.71 1.85
N LEU A 89 -3.27 10.16 2.32
CA LEU A 89 -4.06 9.21 1.54
C LEU A 89 -4.81 9.91 0.39
N PRO A 90 -5.03 9.22 -0.73
CA PRO A 90 -5.85 9.76 -1.81
C PRO A 90 -7.27 9.97 -1.33
N LYS A 91 -7.92 11.02 -1.85
CA LYS A 91 -9.33 11.30 -1.58
C LYS A 91 -10.25 10.20 -2.14
N LYS A 92 -9.88 9.65 -3.29
CA LYS A 92 -10.70 8.70 -4.02
C LYS A 92 -9.84 7.72 -4.81
N MET A 93 -10.29 6.47 -4.88
CA MET A 93 -9.76 5.45 -5.79
C MET A 93 -10.87 4.97 -6.72
N ILE A 94 -10.61 4.96 -8.03
CA ILE A 94 -11.59 4.59 -9.07
C ILE A 94 -11.10 3.33 -9.77
N PHE A 95 -11.96 2.32 -9.79
CA PHE A 95 -11.68 1.02 -10.41
C PHE A 95 -12.60 0.81 -11.61
N TYR A 96 -12.04 0.55 -12.77
CA TYR A 96 -12.81 0.27 -13.98
C TYR A 96 -12.12 -0.75 -14.88
N ASN A 97 -12.84 -1.26 -15.88
CA ASN A 97 -12.37 -2.35 -16.75
C ASN A 97 -11.86 -3.53 -15.89
N GLY A 98 -10.73 -4.14 -16.23
CA GLY A 98 -10.14 -5.25 -15.44
C GLY A 98 -9.86 -4.86 -13.98
N GLY A 99 -9.58 -3.59 -13.69
CA GLY A 99 -9.39 -3.09 -12.34
C GLY A 99 -10.61 -3.25 -11.42
N ALA A 100 -11.84 -3.30 -11.99
CA ALA A 100 -13.06 -3.52 -11.21
C ALA A 100 -13.06 -4.87 -10.46
N THR A 101 -12.33 -5.88 -10.95
CA THR A 101 -12.24 -7.19 -10.30
C THR A 101 -11.48 -7.15 -8.98
N ILE A 102 -10.64 -6.13 -8.78
CA ILE A 102 -9.85 -5.95 -7.55
C ILE A 102 -10.74 -5.66 -6.34
N THR A 103 -11.91 -5.06 -6.56
CA THR A 103 -12.88 -4.72 -5.50
C THR A 103 -13.90 -5.84 -5.22
N CYS A 104 -13.69 -7.02 -5.78
CA CYS A 104 -14.58 -8.17 -5.65
C CYS A 104 -14.02 -9.23 -4.71
N GLU A 105 -14.92 -10.08 -4.21
CA GLU A 105 -14.55 -11.25 -3.42
C GLU A 105 -13.50 -12.12 -4.12
N GLY A 106 -12.49 -12.55 -3.38
CA GLY A 106 -11.36 -13.34 -3.88
C GLY A 106 -10.17 -12.50 -4.34
N SER A 107 -10.26 -11.17 -4.29
CA SER A 107 -9.11 -10.29 -4.53
C SER A 107 -8.18 -10.26 -3.31
N ASP A 108 -6.88 -10.40 -3.57
CA ASP A 108 -5.84 -10.32 -2.55
C ASP A 108 -5.64 -8.91 -1.96
N SER A 109 -6.27 -7.89 -2.56
CA SER A 109 -6.15 -6.49 -2.14
C SER A 109 -7.36 -5.99 -1.34
N LEU A 110 -8.38 -6.83 -1.11
CA LEU A 110 -9.61 -6.40 -0.43
C LEU A 110 -9.38 -5.86 0.98
N GLU A 111 -8.48 -6.48 1.74
CA GLU A 111 -8.19 -6.03 3.11
C GLU A 111 -7.54 -4.64 3.10
N ASP A 112 -6.61 -4.40 2.16
CA ASP A 112 -5.99 -3.10 1.99
C ASP A 112 -7.00 -2.03 1.56
N LEU A 113 -7.93 -2.37 0.66
CA LEU A 113 -9.00 -1.46 0.23
C LEU A 113 -9.96 -1.12 1.37
N LYS A 114 -10.38 -2.11 2.17
CA LYS A 114 -11.21 -1.88 3.38
C LYS A 114 -10.49 -1.01 4.41
N ASN A 115 -9.19 -1.21 4.56
CA ASN A 115 -8.38 -0.36 5.42
C ASN A 115 -8.37 1.09 4.93
N LEU A 116 -8.17 1.32 3.63
CA LEU A 116 -8.21 2.66 3.01
C LEU A 116 -9.60 3.31 3.17
N GLU A 117 -10.67 2.55 2.91
CA GLU A 117 -12.05 3.03 3.08
C GLU A 117 -12.33 3.42 4.55
N SER A 118 -11.87 2.63 5.52
CA SER A 118 -12.02 2.92 6.94
C SER A 118 -11.30 4.21 7.36
N GLN A 119 -10.29 4.62 6.61
CA GLN A 119 -9.55 5.87 6.78
C GLN A 119 -10.12 7.03 5.96
N GLY A 120 -11.29 6.84 5.32
CA GLY A 120 -12.03 7.88 4.61
C GLY A 120 -11.72 8.00 3.12
N VAL A 121 -10.93 7.10 2.53
CA VAL A 121 -10.72 7.04 1.08
C VAL A 121 -12.00 6.54 0.41
N GLU A 122 -12.54 7.30 -0.53
CA GLU A 122 -13.73 6.88 -1.29
C GLU A 122 -13.34 5.85 -2.36
N ILE A 123 -13.83 4.62 -2.22
CA ILE A 123 -13.63 3.53 -3.19
C ILE A 123 -14.81 3.52 -4.18
N VAL A 124 -14.53 3.71 -5.45
CA VAL A 124 -15.55 3.76 -6.51
C VAL A 124 -15.26 2.71 -7.57
N THR A 125 -16.23 1.85 -7.84
CA THR A 125 -16.10 0.78 -8.84
C THR A 125 -17.13 0.94 -9.95
N CYS A 126 -16.69 0.74 -11.19
CA CYS A 126 -17.54 0.83 -12.38
C CYS A 126 -18.56 -0.31 -12.43
N GLY A 127 -19.84 0.00 -12.21
CA GLY A 127 -20.94 -0.97 -12.25
C GLY A 127 -21.08 -1.67 -13.58
N THR A 128 -20.89 -0.96 -14.72
CA THR A 128 -20.93 -1.55 -16.07
C THR A 128 -19.83 -2.59 -16.25
N CYS A 129 -18.64 -2.38 -15.65
CA CYS A 129 -17.55 -3.33 -15.71
C CYS A 129 -17.86 -4.57 -14.88
N LEU A 130 -18.44 -4.40 -13.69
CA LEU A 130 -18.89 -5.51 -12.85
C LEU A 130 -19.95 -6.36 -13.56
N ASP A 131 -20.92 -5.72 -14.23
CA ASP A 131 -21.92 -6.42 -15.04
C ASP A 131 -21.27 -7.20 -16.18
N TYR A 132 -20.34 -6.60 -16.91
CA TYR A 132 -19.65 -7.22 -18.04
C TYR A 132 -18.86 -8.48 -17.63
N TYR A 133 -18.17 -8.41 -16.47
CA TYR A 133 -17.40 -9.53 -15.94
C TYR A 133 -18.22 -10.52 -15.10
N GLY A 134 -19.52 -10.28 -14.91
CA GLY A 134 -20.40 -11.13 -14.10
C GLY A 134 -20.02 -11.16 -12.62
N MET A 135 -19.48 -10.05 -12.11
CA MET A 135 -18.95 -9.92 -10.74
C MET A 135 -19.79 -8.99 -9.84
N LYS A 136 -20.96 -8.57 -10.29
CA LYS A 136 -21.82 -7.65 -9.52
C LYS A 136 -22.22 -8.19 -8.16
N ASP A 137 -22.49 -9.50 -8.08
CA ASP A 137 -22.87 -10.19 -6.84
C ASP A 137 -21.68 -10.44 -5.91
N LYS A 138 -20.46 -10.21 -6.38
CA LYS A 138 -19.20 -10.38 -5.64
C LYS A 138 -18.55 -9.08 -5.22
N TYR A 139 -19.16 -7.96 -5.57
CA TYR A 139 -18.68 -6.65 -5.14
C TYR A 139 -18.87 -6.49 -3.63
N VAL A 140 -17.85 -5.97 -2.95
CA VAL A 140 -17.78 -5.85 -1.49
C VAL A 140 -17.69 -4.40 -1.08
#